data_d41b8f20b1b38750d3f14932655b1c04
#
_entry.id   d41b8f20b1b38750d3f14932655b1c04
#
_cell.length_a   1.000
_cell.length_b   1.000
_cell.length_c   1.000
_cell.angle_alpha   90.00
_cell.angle_beta   90.00
_cell.angle_gamma   90.00
#
_symmetry.space_group_name_H-M   'P 1'
#
loop_
_entity.id
_entity.type
_entity.pdbx_description
1 polymer ?
#
loop_
_entity_poly.entity_id
_entity_poly.type
_entity_poly.pdbx_seq_one_letter_code
_entity_poly.pdbx_strand_id
1 'polypeptide(L)'
;MAVAGGVDWIQVRARELEDGALLDHVDQIRQAAGQRARVLVNRRVDVALAAGADGVHLGFDGMPPETARLLLGADALIGIATHQPEELEGAAGAPLSYAHLAPIFPPLSKAQSRTPLGLAALGEAARHGVPVIAQGGVEAENARSCLDAGAAGVAVTGSILSSTDPAAAAAALRKALDG
;
A
#
# COMPACT_ATOMS: atom_id res chain seq x y z
N MET A 1 -7.83 -17.39 1.66
CA MET A 1 -6.87 -16.29 1.88
C MET A 1 -7.08 -15.19 0.85
N ALA A 2 -6.89 -13.90 1.22
CA ALA A 2 -7.14 -12.73 0.35
C ALA A 2 -6.50 -12.79 -1.05
N VAL A 3 -5.30 -13.40 -1.16
CA VAL A 3 -4.60 -13.60 -2.45
C VAL A 3 -5.43 -14.41 -3.46
N ALA A 4 -6.25 -15.36 -3.00
CA ALA A 4 -7.13 -16.10 -3.88
C ALA A 4 -8.26 -15.22 -4.47
N GLY A 5 -8.56 -14.10 -3.83
CA GLY A 5 -9.53 -13.09 -4.29
C GLY A 5 -8.92 -12.01 -5.20
N GLY A 6 -7.65 -12.13 -5.62
CA GLY A 6 -7.04 -11.22 -6.58
C GLY A 6 -6.28 -10.03 -5.97
N VAL A 7 -5.72 -10.19 -4.77
CA VAL A 7 -4.78 -9.21 -4.19
C VAL A 7 -3.45 -9.28 -4.94
N ASP A 8 -2.98 -8.14 -5.47
CA ASP A 8 -1.72 -8.06 -6.20
C ASP A 8 -0.51 -7.87 -5.27
N TRP A 9 -0.68 -7.07 -4.20
CA TRP A 9 0.40 -6.72 -3.28
C TRP A 9 -0.05 -6.90 -1.82
N ILE A 10 0.88 -7.34 -0.98
CA ILE A 10 0.70 -7.46 0.47
C ILE A 10 1.74 -6.59 1.15
N GLN A 11 1.31 -5.61 1.94
CA GLN A 11 2.20 -4.84 2.79
C GLN A 11 2.20 -5.42 4.21
N VAL A 12 3.34 -5.93 4.65
CA VAL A 12 3.54 -6.46 6.01
C VAL A 12 3.86 -5.30 6.95
N ARG A 13 2.97 -5.07 7.93
CA ARG A 13 3.13 -4.05 8.96
C ARG A 13 2.81 -4.64 10.32
N ALA A 14 3.84 -5.08 11.02
CA ALA A 14 3.77 -5.67 12.36
C ALA A 14 4.79 -4.95 13.25
N ARG A 15 4.38 -3.78 13.78
CA ARG A 15 5.26 -2.88 14.55
C ARG A 15 5.63 -3.43 15.92
N GLU A 16 4.88 -4.39 16.38
CA GLU A 16 5.03 -5.08 17.66
C GLU A 16 6.05 -6.23 17.62
N LEU A 17 6.47 -6.64 16.42
CA LEU A 17 7.42 -7.72 16.25
C LEU A 17 8.87 -7.19 16.23
N GLU A 18 9.73 -7.86 16.98
CA GLU A 18 11.18 -7.69 16.93
C GLU A 18 11.76 -8.29 15.63
N ASP A 19 12.99 -7.92 15.32
CA ASP A 19 13.65 -8.16 14.03
C ASP A 19 13.53 -9.61 13.52
N GLY A 20 13.90 -10.59 14.34
CA GLY A 20 13.84 -12.01 13.96
C GLY A 20 12.42 -12.50 13.73
N ALA A 21 11.50 -12.14 14.64
CA ALA A 21 10.09 -12.53 14.50
C ALA A 21 9.42 -11.86 13.29
N LEU A 22 9.80 -10.62 12.98
CA LEU A 22 9.30 -9.92 11.79
C LEU A 22 9.85 -10.58 10.52
N LEU A 23 11.12 -10.96 10.49
CA LEU A 23 11.72 -11.68 9.36
C LEU A 23 10.98 -13.00 9.10
N ASP A 24 10.81 -13.84 10.12
CA ASP A 24 10.07 -15.10 10.03
C ASP A 24 8.64 -14.90 9.53
N HIS A 25 7.97 -13.83 10.00
CA HIS A 25 6.61 -13.50 9.60
C HIS A 25 6.54 -13.09 8.12
N VAL A 26 7.49 -12.29 7.64
CA VAL A 26 7.59 -11.91 6.22
C VAL A 26 7.83 -13.14 5.36
N ASP A 27 8.72 -14.05 5.77
CA ASP A 27 9.01 -15.27 5.02
C ASP A 27 7.79 -16.20 4.92
N GLN A 28 7.02 -16.36 6.01
CA GLN A 28 5.77 -17.12 6.00
C GLN A 28 4.75 -16.52 5.03
N ILE A 29 4.60 -15.18 5.01
CA ILE A 29 3.69 -14.49 4.09
C ILE A 29 4.15 -14.68 2.65
N ARG A 30 5.44 -14.55 2.36
CA ARG A 30 6.00 -14.74 1.02
C ARG A 30 5.78 -16.17 0.51
N GLN A 31 6.02 -17.16 1.35
CA GLN A 31 5.75 -18.56 1.02
C GLN A 31 4.26 -18.80 0.72
N ALA A 32 3.37 -18.24 1.54
CA ALA A 32 1.93 -18.37 1.34
C ALA A 32 1.42 -17.62 0.11
N ALA A 33 1.98 -16.47 -0.21
CA ALA A 33 1.66 -15.67 -1.40
C ALA A 33 2.17 -16.37 -2.68
N GLY A 34 3.34 -16.99 -2.62
CA GLY A 34 4.02 -17.57 -3.79
C GLY A 34 4.29 -16.51 -4.84
N GLN A 35 3.98 -16.82 -6.10
CA GLN A 35 4.09 -15.87 -7.21
C GLN A 35 2.79 -15.09 -7.51
N ARG A 36 1.74 -15.28 -6.71
CA ARG A 36 0.43 -14.69 -6.95
C ARG A 36 0.29 -13.26 -6.45
N ALA A 37 1.10 -12.86 -5.47
CA ALA A 37 1.14 -11.50 -4.96
C ALA A 37 2.56 -11.13 -4.54
N ARG A 38 2.91 -9.87 -4.72
CA ARG A 38 4.18 -9.31 -4.26
C ARG A 38 4.09 -8.95 -2.78
N VAL A 39 5.19 -9.11 -2.05
CA VAL A 39 5.24 -8.83 -0.62
C VAL A 39 6.19 -7.66 -0.35
N LEU A 40 5.66 -6.61 0.27
CA LEU A 40 6.40 -5.42 0.67
C LEU A 40 6.46 -5.33 2.20
N VAL A 41 7.56 -4.83 2.72
CA VAL A 41 7.73 -4.61 4.16
C VAL A 41 7.53 -3.14 4.51
N ASN A 42 6.77 -2.85 5.57
CA ASN A 42 6.56 -1.49 6.01
C ASN A 42 7.78 -0.98 6.79
N ARG A 43 8.41 0.12 6.33
CA ARG A 43 9.53 0.87 6.94
C ARG A 43 10.86 0.12 7.11
N ARG A 44 10.87 -1.18 7.20
CA ARG A 44 12.04 -2.00 7.54
C ARG A 44 12.75 -2.47 6.26
N VAL A 45 13.62 -1.60 5.72
CA VAL A 45 14.43 -1.88 4.53
C VAL A 45 15.40 -3.04 4.77
N ASP A 46 15.95 -3.14 5.96
CA ASP A 46 16.82 -4.21 6.42
C ASP A 46 16.12 -5.57 6.40
N VAL A 47 14.89 -5.66 6.92
CA VAL A 47 14.08 -6.89 6.88
C VAL A 47 13.64 -7.20 5.45
N ALA A 48 13.26 -6.18 4.65
CA ALA A 48 12.91 -6.39 3.24
C ALA A 48 14.09 -7.01 2.47
N LEU A 49 15.31 -6.51 2.69
CA LEU A 49 16.53 -7.04 2.08
C LEU A 49 16.81 -8.47 2.55
N ALA A 50 16.80 -8.73 3.87
CA ALA A 50 17.10 -10.03 4.45
C ALA A 50 16.10 -11.12 4.02
N ALA A 51 14.81 -10.79 3.96
CA ALA A 51 13.77 -11.70 3.50
C ALA A 51 13.72 -11.84 1.97
N GLY A 52 14.45 -11.03 1.20
CA GLY A 52 14.28 -10.96 -0.26
C GLY A 52 12.86 -10.58 -0.68
N ALA A 53 12.22 -9.68 0.08
CA ALA A 53 10.88 -9.19 -0.26
C ALA A 53 10.89 -8.37 -1.56
N ASP A 54 9.72 -8.22 -2.20
CA ASP A 54 9.62 -7.50 -3.47
C ASP A 54 9.82 -5.99 -3.35
N GLY A 55 9.86 -5.46 -2.12
CA GLY A 55 10.11 -4.06 -1.89
C GLY A 55 9.76 -3.57 -0.48
N VAL A 56 9.68 -2.27 -0.35
CA VAL A 56 9.45 -1.57 0.92
C VAL A 56 8.42 -0.47 0.76
N HIS A 57 7.62 -0.24 1.81
CA HIS A 57 6.79 0.95 1.93
C HIS A 57 7.35 1.87 3.02
N LEU A 58 7.90 2.99 2.62
CA LEU A 58 8.53 3.97 3.49
C LEU A 58 7.48 4.83 4.20
N GLY A 59 7.74 5.20 5.45
CA GLY A 59 6.97 6.23 6.12
C GLY A 59 7.33 7.62 5.57
N PHE A 60 6.45 8.59 5.75
CA PHE A 60 6.71 9.99 5.38
C PHE A 60 8.02 10.55 5.99
N ASP A 61 8.31 10.13 7.21
CA ASP A 61 9.50 10.48 8.00
C ASP A 61 10.59 9.39 7.98
N GLY A 62 10.53 8.50 7.01
CA GLY A 62 11.39 7.33 6.91
C GLY A 62 12.71 7.57 6.17
N MET A 63 13.35 6.48 5.77
CA MET A 63 14.54 6.50 4.93
C MET A 63 14.23 7.17 3.58
N PRO A 64 15.14 7.99 3.02
CA PRO A 64 14.98 8.55 1.69
C PRO A 64 14.82 7.45 0.61
N PRO A 65 13.94 7.64 -0.38
CA PRO A 65 13.72 6.67 -1.46
C PRO A 65 14.98 6.30 -2.23
N GLU A 66 15.90 7.26 -2.44
CA GLU A 66 17.19 7.06 -3.09
C GLU A 66 18.07 6.06 -2.33
N THR A 67 18.10 6.19 -1.00
CA THR A 67 18.85 5.28 -0.15
C THR A 67 18.25 3.87 -0.16
N ALA A 68 16.92 3.78 -0.09
CA ALA A 68 16.23 2.48 -0.19
C ALA A 68 16.49 1.82 -1.56
N ARG A 69 16.50 2.60 -2.64
CA ARG A 69 16.81 2.12 -4.00
C ARG A 69 18.23 1.58 -4.10
N LEU A 70 19.21 2.27 -3.51
CA LEU A 70 20.61 1.80 -3.47
C LEU A 70 20.75 0.46 -2.73
N LEU A 71 19.99 0.26 -1.65
CA LEU A 71 20.06 -0.96 -0.85
C LEU A 71 19.31 -2.14 -1.47
N LEU A 72 18.13 -1.90 -2.05
CA LEU A 72 17.25 -2.95 -2.53
C LEU A 72 17.43 -3.28 -4.03
N GLY A 73 18.15 -2.45 -4.78
CA GLY A 73 18.38 -2.64 -6.21
C GLY A 73 17.28 -2.03 -7.10
N ALA A 74 17.49 -2.12 -8.42
CA ALA A 74 16.68 -1.44 -9.42
C ALA A 74 15.23 -1.94 -9.50
N ASP A 75 15.01 -3.24 -9.27
CA ASP A 75 13.72 -3.91 -9.48
C ASP A 75 12.77 -3.86 -8.27
N ALA A 76 13.28 -3.41 -7.10
CA ALA A 76 12.49 -3.36 -5.87
C ALA A 76 11.34 -2.33 -5.97
N LEU A 77 10.17 -2.68 -5.46
CA LEU A 77 9.07 -1.74 -5.31
C LEU A 77 9.34 -0.82 -4.11
N ILE A 78 9.39 0.48 -4.36
CA ILE A 78 9.57 1.48 -3.30
C ILE A 78 8.34 2.38 -3.27
N GLY A 79 7.59 2.29 -2.19
CA GLY A 79 6.44 3.14 -1.92
C GLY A 79 6.69 4.12 -0.79
N ILE A 80 5.93 5.22 -0.78
CA ILE A 80 5.95 6.23 0.29
C ILE A 80 4.53 6.47 0.80
N ALA A 81 4.40 6.76 2.12
CA ALA A 81 3.15 7.23 2.69
C ALA A 81 3.05 8.75 2.53
N THR A 82 1.91 9.25 2.04
CA THR A 82 1.60 10.68 1.98
C THR A 82 0.21 10.96 2.58
N HIS A 83 0.01 12.20 3.01
CA HIS A 83 -1.20 12.64 3.71
C HIS A 83 -1.80 13.91 3.12
N GLN A 84 -1.12 14.49 2.14
CA GLN A 84 -1.57 15.66 1.37
C GLN A 84 -1.00 15.56 -0.05
N PRO A 85 -1.70 16.05 -1.09
CA PRO A 85 -1.22 16.05 -2.47
C PRO A 85 0.12 16.75 -2.64
N GLU A 86 0.32 17.86 -1.93
CA GLU A 86 1.52 18.70 -2.00
C GLU A 86 2.80 17.98 -1.56
N GLU A 87 2.67 16.93 -0.76
CA GLU A 87 3.80 16.07 -0.38
C GLU A 87 4.40 15.31 -1.56
N LEU A 88 3.72 15.29 -2.70
CA LEU A 88 4.20 14.72 -3.97
C LEU A 88 4.77 15.78 -4.92
N GLU A 89 4.78 17.06 -4.55
CA GLU A 89 5.43 18.09 -5.34
C GLU A 89 6.93 17.78 -5.51
N GLY A 90 7.40 17.79 -6.75
CA GLY A 90 8.79 17.44 -7.06
C GLY A 90 9.14 15.95 -6.97
N ALA A 91 8.19 15.07 -6.64
CA ALA A 91 8.42 13.62 -6.61
C ALA A 91 8.53 12.98 -8.00
N ALA A 92 8.17 13.71 -9.06
CA ALA A 92 8.38 13.26 -10.44
C ALA A 92 9.87 13.02 -10.70
N GLY A 93 10.24 11.79 -11.07
CA GLY A 93 11.64 11.37 -11.24
C GLY A 93 12.33 10.86 -9.99
N ALA A 94 11.73 10.96 -8.81
CA ALA A 94 12.19 10.22 -7.63
C ALA A 94 12.09 8.69 -7.87
N PRO A 95 12.97 7.87 -7.27
CA PRO A 95 13.00 6.43 -7.50
C PRO A 95 11.85 5.70 -6.77
N LEU A 96 10.64 6.25 -6.86
CA LEU A 96 9.41 5.74 -6.30
C LEU A 96 8.65 4.88 -7.32
N SER A 97 8.11 3.77 -6.87
CA SER A 97 7.19 2.94 -7.64
C SER A 97 5.73 3.39 -7.46
N TYR A 98 5.41 3.93 -6.29
CA TYR A 98 4.06 4.42 -5.95
C TYR A 98 4.07 5.28 -4.68
N ALA A 99 2.98 6.00 -4.47
CA ALA A 99 2.69 6.69 -3.22
C ALA A 99 1.31 6.26 -2.68
N HIS A 100 1.18 6.07 -1.36
CA HIS A 100 -0.13 5.99 -0.71
C HIS A 100 -0.60 7.38 -0.33
N LEU A 101 -1.83 7.73 -0.67
CA LEU A 101 -2.51 8.93 -0.16
C LEU A 101 -3.63 8.52 0.80
N ALA A 102 -3.58 8.99 2.05
CA ALA A 102 -4.51 8.56 3.10
C ALA A 102 -4.77 9.62 4.18
N PRO A 103 -6.01 9.66 4.74
CA PRO A 103 -7.18 8.84 4.38
C PRO A 103 -8.02 9.49 3.28
N ILE A 104 -8.52 8.71 2.32
CA ILE A 104 -9.42 9.24 1.26
C ILE A 104 -10.84 9.36 1.77
N PHE A 105 -11.36 8.33 2.43
CA PHE A 105 -12.69 8.29 3.05
C PHE A 105 -12.59 8.13 4.56
N PRO A 106 -13.70 8.32 5.32
CA PRO A 106 -13.71 8.04 6.75
C PRO A 106 -13.30 6.60 7.03
N PRO A 107 -12.28 6.37 7.90
CA PRO A 107 -11.85 5.01 8.20
C PRO A 107 -12.91 4.22 8.97
N LEU A 108 -13.06 2.93 8.61
CA LEU A 108 -14.06 2.02 9.18
C LEU A 108 -13.78 1.62 10.64
N SER A 109 -12.54 1.72 11.10
CA SER A 109 -12.09 0.98 12.30
C SER A 109 -11.51 1.79 13.45
N LYS A 110 -11.40 3.13 13.38
CA LYS A 110 -10.83 3.94 14.49
C LYS A 110 -11.42 5.34 14.55
N ALA A 111 -11.51 5.89 15.78
CA ALA A 111 -11.67 7.32 15.99
C ALA A 111 -10.63 8.07 15.15
N GLN A 112 -11.08 8.94 14.27
CA GLN A 112 -10.25 9.61 13.27
C GLN A 112 -9.28 10.57 13.94
N SER A 113 -8.00 10.41 13.62
CA SER A 113 -6.99 11.43 13.91
C SER A 113 -6.83 12.44 12.76
N ARG A 114 -7.36 12.14 11.57
CA ARG A 114 -7.21 12.99 10.37
C ARG A 114 -8.53 13.09 9.60
N THR A 115 -8.80 14.29 9.06
CA THR A 115 -9.93 14.54 8.16
C THR A 115 -9.72 13.79 6.84
N PRO A 116 -10.74 13.11 6.29
CA PRO A 116 -10.68 12.52 4.97
C PRO A 116 -10.40 13.57 3.88
N LEU A 117 -9.53 13.23 2.95
CA LEU A 117 -9.09 14.13 1.89
C LEU A 117 -10.10 14.22 0.74
N GLY A 118 -10.83 13.13 0.49
CA GLY A 118 -11.78 13.02 -0.60
C GLY A 118 -11.14 12.81 -1.98
N LEU A 119 -12.01 12.62 -2.98
CA LEU A 119 -11.59 12.30 -4.35
C LEU A 119 -10.93 13.49 -5.08
N ALA A 120 -11.24 14.73 -4.71
CA ALA A 120 -10.62 15.90 -5.33
C ALA A 120 -9.11 15.96 -5.03
N ALA A 121 -8.72 15.74 -3.77
CA ALA A 121 -7.32 15.67 -3.37
C ALA A 121 -6.60 14.46 -4.01
N LEU A 122 -7.30 13.33 -4.19
CA LEU A 122 -6.76 12.17 -4.89
C LEU A 122 -6.44 12.50 -6.36
N GLY A 123 -7.36 13.19 -7.05
CA GLY A 123 -7.16 13.63 -8.43
C GLY A 123 -6.05 14.68 -8.57
N GLU A 124 -5.84 15.51 -7.56
CA GLU A 124 -4.70 16.44 -7.50
C GLU A 124 -3.38 15.69 -7.35
N ALA A 125 -3.29 14.77 -6.38
CA ALA A 125 -2.10 13.95 -6.14
C ALA A 125 -1.70 13.14 -7.38
N ALA A 126 -2.66 12.60 -8.12
CA ALA A 126 -2.42 11.79 -9.32
C ALA A 126 -1.72 12.58 -10.46
N ARG A 127 -1.74 13.92 -10.42
CA ARG A 127 -1.07 14.76 -11.42
C ARG A 127 0.43 14.96 -11.19
N HIS A 128 0.95 14.56 -10.04
CA HIS A 128 2.37 14.75 -9.70
C HIS A 128 3.34 13.70 -10.31
N GLY A 129 2.86 12.82 -11.21
CA GLY A 129 3.71 11.91 -11.98
C GLY A 129 4.21 10.67 -11.25
N VAL A 130 3.72 10.41 -10.02
CA VAL A 130 3.93 9.16 -9.28
C VAL A 130 2.60 8.42 -9.21
N PRO A 131 2.55 7.08 -9.47
CA PRO A 131 1.34 6.31 -9.30
C PRO A 131 0.79 6.41 -7.88
N VAL A 132 -0.44 6.90 -7.70
CA VAL A 132 -1.07 7.09 -6.39
C VAL A 132 -2.00 5.94 -6.08
N ILE A 133 -1.83 5.34 -4.91
CA ILE A 133 -2.70 4.30 -4.35
C ILE A 133 -3.58 4.93 -3.28
N ALA A 134 -4.90 4.89 -3.48
CA ALA A 134 -5.87 5.42 -2.54
C ALA A 134 -6.01 4.51 -1.32
N GLN A 135 -5.93 5.08 -0.10
CA GLN A 135 -6.05 4.32 1.14
C GLN A 135 -6.94 5.06 2.15
N GLY A 136 -7.55 4.28 3.07
CA GLY A 136 -8.42 4.79 4.14
C GLY A 136 -9.88 4.86 3.74
N GLY A 137 -10.73 4.08 4.42
CA GLY A 137 -12.17 3.98 4.19
C GLY A 137 -12.57 3.44 2.82
N VAL A 138 -11.65 2.77 2.11
CA VAL A 138 -11.95 2.18 0.81
C VAL A 138 -12.64 0.82 1.00
N GLU A 139 -13.75 0.64 0.29
CA GLU A 139 -14.58 -0.55 0.22
C GLU A 139 -14.96 -0.82 -1.25
N ALA A 140 -15.60 -1.97 -1.53
CA ALA A 140 -16.01 -2.33 -2.89
C ALA A 140 -16.92 -1.28 -3.53
N GLU A 141 -17.80 -0.66 -2.73
CA GLU A 141 -18.80 0.33 -3.17
C GLU A 141 -18.18 1.66 -3.64
N ASN A 142 -16.99 2.01 -3.14
CA ASN A 142 -16.33 3.28 -3.47
C ASN A 142 -14.98 3.12 -4.17
N ALA A 143 -14.48 1.88 -4.32
CA ALA A 143 -13.17 1.61 -4.91
C ALA A 143 -13.05 2.13 -6.35
N ARG A 144 -14.11 1.97 -7.16
CA ARG A 144 -14.12 2.45 -8.56
C ARG A 144 -13.97 3.95 -8.64
N SER A 145 -14.60 4.72 -7.75
CA SER A 145 -14.49 6.18 -7.74
C SER A 145 -13.06 6.67 -7.48
N CYS A 146 -12.24 5.87 -6.80
CA CYS A 146 -10.81 6.19 -6.64
C CYS A 146 -10.07 6.11 -7.98
N LEU A 147 -10.33 5.07 -8.79
CA LEU A 147 -9.72 4.94 -10.13
C LEU A 147 -10.21 6.06 -11.07
N ASP A 148 -11.51 6.37 -11.04
CA ASP A 148 -12.11 7.44 -11.83
C ASP A 148 -11.53 8.82 -11.46
N ALA A 149 -11.08 8.99 -10.21
CA ALA A 149 -10.35 10.18 -9.74
C ALA A 149 -8.85 10.18 -10.09
N GLY A 150 -8.32 9.12 -10.72
CA GLY A 150 -6.93 9.04 -11.19
C GLY A 150 -6.00 8.18 -10.31
N ALA A 151 -6.51 7.47 -9.30
CA ALA A 151 -5.69 6.51 -8.57
C ALA A 151 -5.23 5.35 -9.47
N ALA A 152 -4.00 4.89 -9.28
CA ALA A 152 -3.46 3.70 -9.93
C ALA A 152 -3.96 2.39 -9.28
N GLY A 153 -4.56 2.47 -8.11
CA GLY A 153 -5.11 1.35 -7.37
C GLY A 153 -5.58 1.75 -5.98
N VAL A 154 -5.97 0.77 -5.19
CA VAL A 154 -6.43 0.98 -3.81
C VAL A 154 -5.67 0.10 -2.82
N ALA A 155 -5.51 0.58 -1.58
CA ALA A 155 -4.96 -0.18 -0.48
C ALA A 155 -5.98 -0.27 0.66
N VAL A 156 -6.26 -1.47 1.11
CA VAL A 156 -7.26 -1.75 2.14
C VAL A 156 -6.67 -2.64 3.25
N THR A 157 -7.19 -2.50 4.45
CA THR A 157 -6.84 -3.36 5.59
C THR A 157 -8.12 -3.91 6.22
N GLY A 158 -8.94 -3.06 6.81
CA GLY A 158 -10.13 -3.47 7.54
C GLY A 158 -11.14 -4.22 6.68
N SER A 159 -11.45 -3.72 5.50
CA SER A 159 -12.43 -4.34 4.58
C SER A 159 -12.09 -5.78 4.19
N ILE A 160 -10.81 -6.17 4.23
CA ILE A 160 -10.41 -7.57 3.98
C ILE A 160 -10.18 -8.32 5.30
N LEU A 161 -9.34 -7.78 6.20
CA LEU A 161 -8.89 -8.53 7.39
C LEU A 161 -9.97 -8.69 8.45
N SER A 162 -10.98 -7.81 8.49
CA SER A 162 -12.13 -7.96 9.41
C SER A 162 -13.28 -8.77 8.81
N SER A 163 -13.16 -9.19 7.56
CA SER A 163 -14.16 -10.05 6.91
C SER A 163 -14.08 -11.49 7.41
N THR A 164 -15.23 -12.13 7.53
CA THR A 164 -15.32 -13.57 7.80
C THR A 164 -14.83 -14.41 6.62
N ASP A 165 -14.86 -13.85 5.41
CA ASP A 165 -14.28 -14.43 4.18
C ASP A 165 -13.38 -13.39 3.47
N PRO A 166 -12.08 -13.34 3.83
CA PRO A 166 -11.14 -12.42 3.20
C PRO A 166 -10.95 -12.63 1.70
N ALA A 167 -11.17 -13.85 1.19
CA ALA A 167 -11.06 -14.10 -0.24
C ALA A 167 -12.24 -13.50 -1.02
N ALA A 168 -13.45 -13.69 -0.51
CA ALA A 168 -14.65 -13.09 -1.11
C ALA A 168 -14.61 -11.55 -1.04
N ALA A 169 -14.14 -10.98 0.09
CA ALA A 169 -13.99 -9.53 0.23
C ALA A 169 -12.97 -8.96 -0.78
N ALA A 170 -11.84 -9.64 -0.96
CA ALA A 170 -10.85 -9.24 -1.97
C ALA A 170 -11.40 -9.37 -3.41
N ALA A 171 -12.14 -10.44 -3.70
CA ALA A 171 -12.77 -10.63 -5.01
C ALA A 171 -13.82 -9.57 -5.32
N ALA A 172 -14.59 -9.13 -4.32
CA ALA A 172 -15.56 -8.04 -4.48
C ALA A 172 -14.87 -6.71 -4.82
N LEU A 173 -13.77 -6.39 -4.11
CA LEU A 173 -12.93 -5.23 -4.43
C LEU A 173 -12.35 -5.31 -5.84
N ARG A 174 -11.77 -6.47 -6.22
CA ARG A 174 -11.23 -6.69 -7.57
C ARG A 174 -12.29 -6.46 -8.63
N LYS A 175 -13.47 -7.06 -8.47
CA LYS A 175 -14.60 -6.88 -9.41
C LYS A 175 -14.98 -5.40 -9.54
N ALA A 176 -15.02 -4.66 -8.45
CA ALA A 176 -15.34 -3.23 -8.48
C ALA A 176 -14.26 -2.38 -9.19
N LEU A 177 -13.00 -2.80 -9.14
CA LEU A 177 -11.89 -2.13 -9.83
C LEU A 177 -11.85 -2.45 -11.32
N ASP A 178 -12.16 -3.69 -11.71
CA ASP A 178 -12.09 -4.14 -13.11
C ASP A 178 -13.28 -3.64 -13.94
N GLY A 179 -14.36 -3.15 -13.31
CA GLY A 179 -15.51 -2.51 -13.96
C GLY A 179 -16.59 -3.44 -14.33
#